data_c2d944fda81303abbad76217218b5c30
#
_entry.id   c2d944fda81303abbad76217218b5c30
#
_cell.length_a   1.000
_cell.length_b   1.000
_cell.length_c   1.000
_cell.angle_alpha   90.00
_cell.angle_beta   90.00
_cell.angle_gamma   90.00
#
_symmetry.space_group_name_H-M   'P 1'
#
loop_
_entity.id
_entity.type
_entity.pdbx_description
1 polymer ?
#
loop_
_entity_poly.entity_id
_entity_poly.type
_entity_poly.pdbx_seq_one_letter_code
_entity_poly.pdbx_strand_id
1 'polypeptide(L)'
;MKTISIGNRLVVVVMFAIISLIACPFFNPPVHAGDGETIIDLWDRVKAPAPVELKAVKLDPKETAFLILDIEELTCNPERRPRCISSVPKIKGFLDRARSNGVSIVYSMTSRGTIETILPGVTPLGNEPVVKSSVDKFYNTELEKILREKGITTVVIVGTTAEGAVLHTATGASMRGFRVIVPVDGMSAGDLYAEQYTAWHLLNAPGTRRNTTLTRFDMIGF
;
A
#
# COMPACT_ATOMS: atom_id res chain seq x y z
N MET A 1 26.04 3.09 -92.32
CA MET A 1 26.26 2.66 -90.96
C MET A 1 26.07 3.87 -90.05
N LYS A 2 24.97 3.97 -89.32
CA LYS A 2 24.70 5.04 -88.37
C LYS A 2 24.59 4.43 -86.95
N THR A 3 25.51 4.78 -86.11
CA THR A 3 25.57 4.36 -84.72
C THR A 3 24.74 5.38 -83.89
N ILE A 4 23.71 4.94 -83.24
CA ILE A 4 22.92 5.74 -82.28
C ILE A 4 23.43 5.42 -80.88
N SER A 5 23.95 6.43 -80.19
CA SER A 5 24.35 6.36 -78.80
C SER A 5 23.17 6.73 -77.97
N ILE A 6 22.70 5.86 -77.05
CA ILE A 6 21.65 6.12 -76.04
C ILE A 6 22.37 6.37 -74.73
N GLY A 7 22.24 7.60 -74.24
CA GLY A 7 22.80 8.02 -72.95
C GLY A 7 22.08 7.40 -71.76
N ASN A 8 22.82 6.76 -70.86
CA ASN A 8 22.36 6.28 -69.55
C ASN A 8 22.10 7.46 -68.61
N ARG A 9 20.86 7.72 -68.31
CA ARG A 9 20.48 8.56 -67.12
C ARG A 9 20.26 7.66 -65.92
N LEU A 10 21.19 7.76 -65.00
CA LEU A 10 21.04 7.12 -63.68
C LEU A 10 20.00 7.90 -62.87
N VAL A 11 18.83 7.32 -62.65
CA VAL A 11 17.80 7.88 -61.75
C VAL A 11 18.11 7.35 -60.37
N VAL A 12 18.65 8.21 -59.51
CA VAL A 12 18.81 7.91 -58.10
C VAL A 12 17.46 8.19 -57.39
N VAL A 13 16.74 7.12 -57.05
CA VAL A 13 15.53 7.20 -56.21
C VAL A 13 16.00 7.26 -54.76
N VAL A 14 15.94 8.46 -54.16
CA VAL A 14 16.17 8.63 -52.73
C VAL A 14 14.86 8.28 -52.00
N MET A 15 14.80 7.07 -51.46
CA MET A 15 13.73 6.69 -50.51
C MET A 15 13.95 7.41 -49.18
N PHE A 16 13.15 8.46 -48.91
CA PHE A 16 13.01 9.01 -47.57
C PHE A 16 12.21 8.01 -46.74
N ALA A 17 12.88 7.25 -45.87
CA ALA A 17 12.20 6.52 -44.80
C ALA A 17 11.71 7.53 -43.78
N ILE A 18 10.40 7.79 -43.79
CA ILE A 18 9.70 8.54 -42.70
C ILE A 18 9.63 7.58 -41.51
N ILE A 19 10.59 7.68 -40.59
CA ILE A 19 10.51 7.04 -39.30
C ILE A 19 9.47 7.85 -38.51
N SER A 20 8.21 7.41 -38.55
CA SER A 20 7.20 7.87 -37.60
C SER A 20 7.62 7.42 -36.17
N LEU A 21 8.21 8.34 -35.43
CA LEU A 21 8.36 8.21 -33.99
C LEU A 21 6.93 8.21 -33.40
N ILE A 22 6.38 7.01 -33.18
CA ILE A 22 5.22 6.84 -32.31
C ILE A 22 5.72 7.18 -30.91
N ALA A 23 5.49 8.42 -30.49
CA ALA A 23 5.73 8.83 -29.10
C ALA A 23 4.85 7.97 -28.21
N CYS A 24 5.46 7.01 -27.52
CA CYS A 24 4.80 6.22 -26.49
C CYS A 24 4.40 7.19 -25.37
N PRO A 25 3.08 7.46 -25.11
CA PRO A 25 2.66 8.55 -24.23
C PRO A 25 2.92 8.29 -22.74
N PHE A 26 3.58 7.17 -22.38
CA PHE A 26 3.77 6.74 -21.00
C PHE A 26 5.21 6.74 -20.51
N PHE A 27 6.18 7.10 -21.35
CA PHE A 27 7.55 7.20 -20.89
C PHE A 27 7.80 8.61 -20.32
N ASN A 28 7.47 8.81 -19.06
CA ASN A 28 7.95 9.96 -18.31
C ASN A 28 9.34 9.61 -17.78
N PRO A 29 10.42 10.21 -18.33
CA PRO A 29 11.74 10.02 -17.75
C PRO A 29 11.75 10.50 -16.29
N PRO A 30 12.49 9.84 -15.40
CA PRO A 30 12.64 10.31 -14.04
C PRO A 30 13.18 11.76 -14.06
N VAL A 31 12.60 12.61 -13.23
CA VAL A 31 13.13 13.97 -13.03
C VAL A 31 14.41 13.81 -12.24
N HIS A 32 15.55 14.15 -12.86
CA HIS A 32 16.82 14.23 -12.17
C HIS A 32 17.02 15.67 -11.65
N ALA A 33 17.40 15.78 -10.38
CA ALA A 33 17.82 17.05 -9.82
C ALA A 33 19.13 17.49 -10.50
N GLY A 34 19.23 18.77 -10.82
CA GLY A 34 20.51 19.40 -11.14
C GLY A 34 21.39 19.51 -9.90
N ASP A 35 22.67 19.73 -10.07
CA ASP A 35 23.58 19.93 -8.95
C ASP A 35 23.11 21.08 -8.07
N GLY A 36 22.83 20.80 -6.80
CA GLY A 36 22.41 21.77 -5.80
C GLY A 36 20.89 21.99 -5.66
N GLU A 37 20.03 21.43 -6.52
CA GLU A 37 18.58 21.48 -6.35
C GLU A 37 18.10 20.46 -5.31
N THR A 38 17.24 20.90 -4.39
CA THR A 38 16.61 20.04 -3.38
C THR A 38 15.24 19.58 -3.86
N ILE A 39 14.64 18.60 -3.14
CA ILE A 39 13.26 18.19 -3.43
C ILE A 39 12.25 19.35 -3.27
N ILE A 40 12.55 20.34 -2.45
CA ILE A 40 11.69 21.52 -2.29
C ILE A 40 11.71 22.38 -3.56
N ASP A 41 12.88 22.55 -4.16
CA ASP A 41 13.04 23.30 -5.42
C ASP A 41 12.37 22.62 -6.61
N LEU A 42 12.21 21.30 -6.52
CA LEU A 42 11.62 20.46 -7.55
C LEU A 42 10.18 20.05 -7.27
N TRP A 43 9.55 20.52 -6.20
CA TRP A 43 8.29 20.03 -5.66
C TRP A 43 7.19 19.91 -6.71
N ASP A 44 6.95 20.97 -7.47
CA ASP A 44 5.91 21.05 -8.48
C ASP A 44 6.25 20.26 -9.77
N ARG A 45 7.51 19.82 -9.90
CA ARG A 45 7.98 19.03 -11.05
C ARG A 45 7.84 17.52 -10.82
N VAL A 46 7.65 17.08 -9.57
CA VAL A 46 7.46 15.67 -9.23
C VAL A 46 6.07 15.23 -9.66
N LYS A 47 6.01 14.23 -10.53
CA LYS A 47 4.76 13.62 -10.95
C LYS A 47 4.46 12.39 -10.09
N ALA A 48 3.18 12.21 -9.76
CA ALA A 48 2.74 11.00 -9.11
C ALA A 48 3.12 9.76 -9.96
N PRO A 49 3.62 8.69 -9.33
CA PRO A 49 3.89 7.44 -10.04
C PRO A 49 2.60 6.81 -10.56
N ALA A 50 2.74 5.86 -11.49
CA ALA A 50 1.60 5.07 -11.95
C ALA A 50 0.94 4.32 -10.78
N PRO A 51 -0.37 4.05 -10.87
CA PRO A 51 -1.08 3.28 -9.85
C PRO A 51 -0.42 1.92 -9.60
N VAL A 52 -0.37 1.53 -8.32
CA VAL A 52 0.21 0.25 -7.90
C VAL A 52 -0.69 -0.92 -8.30
N GLU A 53 -0.08 -2.07 -8.57
CA GLU A 53 -0.81 -3.30 -8.88
C GLU A 53 -1.35 -3.94 -7.59
N LEU A 54 -2.63 -4.31 -7.59
CA LEU A 54 -3.26 -5.09 -6.53
C LEU A 54 -3.27 -6.58 -6.90
N LYS A 55 -3.02 -7.46 -5.92
CA LYS A 55 -2.94 -8.90 -6.14
C LYS A 55 -3.94 -9.65 -5.28
N ALA A 56 -4.60 -10.64 -5.88
CA ALA A 56 -5.37 -11.60 -5.12
C ALA A 56 -4.44 -12.46 -4.24
N VAL A 57 -4.89 -12.76 -3.03
CA VAL A 57 -4.14 -13.56 -2.08
C VAL A 57 -5.01 -14.65 -1.48
N LYS A 58 -4.41 -15.82 -1.27
CA LYS A 58 -4.97 -16.89 -0.44
C LYS A 58 -4.14 -17.00 0.84
N LEU A 59 -4.79 -17.00 1.98
CA LEU A 59 -4.18 -16.98 3.30
C LEU A 59 -4.50 -18.28 4.06
N ASP A 60 -3.53 -18.78 4.80
CA ASP A 60 -3.78 -19.81 5.81
C ASP A 60 -4.28 -19.13 7.10
N PRO A 61 -5.50 -19.40 7.55
CA PRO A 61 -6.04 -18.79 8.76
C PRO A 61 -5.21 -19.05 10.02
N LYS A 62 -4.54 -20.20 10.10
CA LYS A 62 -3.75 -20.61 11.27
C LYS A 62 -2.45 -19.83 11.41
N GLU A 63 -1.89 -19.38 10.28
CA GLU A 63 -0.63 -18.64 10.22
C GLU A 63 -0.85 -17.12 10.00
N THR A 64 -2.11 -16.68 9.96
CA THR A 64 -2.47 -15.29 9.67
C THR A 64 -3.03 -14.58 10.91
N ALA A 65 -2.59 -13.34 11.12
CA ALA A 65 -3.25 -12.42 12.04
C ALA A 65 -3.82 -11.21 11.28
N PHE A 66 -5.00 -10.76 11.71
CA PHE A 66 -5.62 -9.53 11.23
C PHE A 66 -5.43 -8.43 12.26
N LEU A 67 -4.67 -7.38 11.90
CA LEU A 67 -4.32 -6.26 12.74
C LEU A 67 -5.20 -5.05 12.39
N ILE A 68 -6.01 -4.60 13.35
CA ILE A 68 -6.91 -3.46 13.21
C ILE A 68 -6.33 -2.30 14.01
N LEU A 69 -5.82 -1.27 13.29
CA LEU A 69 -5.00 -0.23 13.89
C LEU A 69 -5.77 1.06 14.09
N ASP A 70 -5.91 1.46 15.36
CA ASP A 70 -6.37 2.77 15.79
C ASP A 70 -7.74 3.21 15.21
N ILE A 71 -8.66 2.26 15.03
CA ILE A 71 -10.06 2.56 14.66
C ILE A 71 -10.84 2.93 15.92
N GLU A 72 -10.55 4.11 16.44
CA GLU A 72 -11.12 4.67 17.68
C GLU A 72 -11.60 6.11 17.48
N GLU A 73 -12.47 6.62 18.34
CA GLU A 73 -13.11 7.94 18.22
C GLU A 73 -12.13 9.08 18.01
N LEU A 74 -10.95 9.05 18.63
CA LEU A 74 -9.93 10.10 18.51
C LEU A 74 -9.36 10.19 17.10
N THR A 75 -9.22 9.06 16.42
CA THR A 75 -8.50 8.94 15.15
C THR A 75 -9.40 8.72 13.97
N CYS A 76 -10.56 8.10 14.17
CA CYS A 76 -11.52 7.72 13.14
C CYS A 76 -12.86 8.40 13.40
N ASN A 77 -13.00 9.63 12.97
CA ASN A 77 -14.21 10.42 13.13
C ASN A 77 -14.49 11.29 11.88
N PRO A 78 -15.73 11.74 11.67
CA PRO A 78 -16.13 12.41 10.44
C PRO A 78 -15.42 13.76 10.21
N GLU A 79 -15.05 14.47 11.29
CA GLU A 79 -14.42 15.79 11.18
C GLU A 79 -12.97 15.69 10.67
N ARG A 80 -12.24 14.70 11.14
CA ARG A 80 -10.81 14.56 10.86
C ARG A 80 -10.52 13.59 9.73
N ARG A 81 -11.29 12.47 9.66
CA ARG A 81 -11.03 11.37 8.72
C ARG A 81 -12.32 10.70 8.26
N PRO A 82 -13.14 11.37 7.44
CA PRO A 82 -14.38 10.80 6.93
C PRO A 82 -14.15 9.49 6.15
N ARG A 83 -12.98 9.34 5.50
CA ARG A 83 -12.60 8.12 4.80
C ARG A 83 -12.38 6.94 5.76
N CYS A 84 -11.92 7.19 6.99
CA CYS A 84 -11.86 6.15 8.01
C CYS A 84 -13.26 5.63 8.34
N ILE A 85 -14.19 6.50 8.62
CA ILE A 85 -15.58 6.11 8.88
C ILE A 85 -16.15 5.28 7.71
N SER A 86 -15.88 5.70 6.47
CA SER A 86 -16.32 4.98 5.26
C SER A 86 -15.69 3.59 5.10
N SER A 87 -14.52 3.34 5.71
CA SER A 87 -13.83 2.03 5.66
C SER A 87 -14.36 1.04 6.71
N VAL A 88 -14.94 1.51 7.82
CA VAL A 88 -15.37 0.67 8.94
C VAL A 88 -16.31 -0.47 8.51
N PRO A 89 -17.34 -0.26 7.67
CA PRO A 89 -18.20 -1.36 7.23
C PRO A 89 -17.45 -2.46 6.46
N LYS A 90 -16.45 -2.10 5.66
CA LYS A 90 -15.62 -3.07 4.92
C LYS A 90 -14.70 -3.83 5.85
N ILE A 91 -14.06 -3.12 6.79
CA ILE A 91 -13.22 -3.73 7.83
C ILE A 91 -14.06 -4.71 8.65
N LYS A 92 -15.27 -4.32 9.06
CA LYS A 92 -16.21 -5.21 9.77
C LYS A 92 -16.53 -6.47 8.98
N GLY A 93 -16.90 -6.33 7.71
CA GLY A 93 -17.22 -7.49 6.86
C GLY A 93 -16.05 -8.46 6.73
N PHE A 94 -14.82 -7.96 6.63
CA PHE A 94 -13.64 -8.82 6.62
C PHE A 94 -13.34 -9.40 8.01
N LEU A 95 -13.51 -8.64 9.08
CA LEU A 95 -13.36 -9.10 10.47
C LEU A 95 -14.27 -10.28 10.78
N ASP A 96 -15.53 -10.19 10.38
CA ASP A 96 -16.50 -11.29 10.58
C ASP A 96 -16.05 -12.56 9.82
N ARG A 97 -15.56 -12.42 8.59
CA ARG A 97 -14.99 -13.53 7.80
C ARG A 97 -13.73 -14.10 8.44
N ALA A 98 -12.83 -13.24 8.90
CA ALA A 98 -11.57 -13.63 9.53
C ALA A 98 -11.85 -14.44 10.81
N ARG A 99 -12.74 -13.95 11.68
CA ARG A 99 -13.19 -14.67 12.89
C ARG A 99 -13.82 -16.03 12.56
N SER A 100 -14.71 -16.07 11.57
CA SER A 100 -15.37 -17.31 11.14
C SER A 100 -14.41 -18.37 10.61
N ASN A 101 -13.25 -17.96 10.11
CA ASN A 101 -12.19 -18.85 9.62
C ASN A 101 -11.10 -19.12 10.67
N GLY A 102 -11.21 -18.60 11.89
CA GLY A 102 -10.24 -18.83 12.96
C GLY A 102 -8.94 -18.04 12.83
N VAL A 103 -8.94 -16.95 12.07
CA VAL A 103 -7.82 -16.00 11.97
C VAL A 103 -7.62 -15.32 13.33
N SER A 104 -6.38 -15.18 13.76
CA SER A 104 -6.05 -14.42 14.98
C SER A 104 -6.31 -12.93 14.78
N ILE A 105 -7.07 -12.31 15.67
CA ILE A 105 -7.37 -10.88 15.63
C ILE A 105 -6.53 -10.17 16.67
N VAL A 106 -5.94 -9.03 16.31
CA VAL A 106 -5.19 -8.15 17.22
C VAL A 106 -5.57 -6.71 16.93
N TYR A 107 -5.77 -5.94 17.97
CA TYR A 107 -6.11 -4.53 17.88
C TYR A 107 -4.95 -3.65 18.35
N SER A 108 -4.97 -2.42 17.88
CA SER A 108 -4.19 -1.39 18.52
C SER A 108 -5.02 -0.15 18.84
N MET A 109 -4.56 0.59 19.82
CA MET A 109 -5.05 1.91 20.18
C MET A 109 -3.89 2.89 20.27
N THR A 110 -4.20 4.17 20.15
CA THR A 110 -3.25 5.23 20.51
C THR A 110 -2.98 5.21 22.01
N SER A 111 -1.96 5.92 22.46
CA SER A 111 -1.62 6.02 23.89
C SER A 111 -2.76 6.59 24.76
N ARG A 112 -3.68 7.34 24.15
CA ARG A 112 -4.85 7.95 24.83
C ARG A 112 -6.16 7.17 24.67
N GLY A 113 -6.21 6.19 23.75
CA GLY A 113 -7.38 5.36 23.52
C GLY A 113 -7.70 4.43 24.69
N THR A 114 -8.96 4.01 24.80
CA THR A 114 -9.44 2.94 25.68
C THR A 114 -10.26 1.96 24.85
N ILE A 115 -10.56 0.78 25.38
CA ILE A 115 -11.34 -0.24 24.66
C ILE A 115 -12.72 0.31 24.28
N GLU A 116 -13.30 1.13 25.14
CA GLU A 116 -14.61 1.74 24.95
C GLU A 116 -14.65 2.76 23.83
N THR A 117 -13.48 3.35 23.48
CA THR A 117 -13.37 4.30 22.36
C THR A 117 -13.20 3.63 21.00
N ILE A 118 -12.97 2.31 20.94
CA ILE A 118 -12.93 1.56 19.69
C ILE A 118 -14.32 1.59 19.04
N LEU A 119 -14.38 1.94 17.75
CA LEU A 119 -15.64 2.17 17.08
C LEU A 119 -16.55 0.92 17.06
N PRO A 120 -17.87 1.09 17.23
CA PRO A 120 -18.84 0.02 17.04
C PRO A 120 -18.67 -0.64 15.65
N GLY A 121 -18.78 -1.95 15.58
CA GLY A 121 -18.57 -2.75 14.37
C GLY A 121 -17.18 -3.33 14.24
N VAL A 122 -16.18 -2.77 14.91
CA VAL A 122 -14.84 -3.36 15.00
C VAL A 122 -14.38 -3.56 16.45
N THR A 123 -15.30 -3.63 17.38
CA THR A 123 -15.01 -3.85 18.80
C THR A 123 -14.37 -5.22 19.05
N PRO A 124 -13.31 -5.30 19.87
CA PRO A 124 -12.70 -6.57 20.27
C PRO A 124 -13.72 -7.51 20.94
N LEU A 125 -13.59 -8.80 20.72
CA LEU A 125 -14.38 -9.84 21.38
C LEU A 125 -13.50 -10.62 22.36
N GLY A 126 -14.06 -10.89 23.56
CA GLY A 126 -13.45 -11.77 24.54
C GLY A 126 -12.00 -11.39 24.85
N ASN A 127 -11.07 -12.28 24.50
CA ASN A 127 -9.64 -12.16 24.78
C ASN A 127 -8.80 -11.76 23.56
N GLU A 128 -9.39 -11.12 22.55
CA GLU A 128 -8.62 -10.59 21.41
C GLU A 128 -7.63 -9.52 21.91
N PRO A 129 -6.31 -9.69 21.69
CA PRO A 129 -5.31 -8.79 22.23
C PRO A 129 -5.45 -7.37 21.73
N VAL A 130 -5.19 -6.41 22.63
CA VAL A 130 -5.13 -4.97 22.30
C VAL A 130 -3.79 -4.41 22.76
N VAL A 131 -3.00 -3.84 21.86
CA VAL A 131 -1.75 -3.17 22.20
C VAL A 131 -1.92 -1.65 22.13
N LYS A 132 -1.14 -0.92 22.94
CA LYS A 132 -1.13 0.55 22.94
C LYS A 132 0.26 1.03 22.55
N SER A 133 0.33 1.84 21.50
CA SER A 133 1.59 2.40 21.03
C SER A 133 1.35 3.68 20.23
N SER A 134 2.44 4.35 19.88
CA SER A 134 2.45 5.41 18.87
C SER A 134 2.21 4.81 17.46
N VAL A 135 2.96 5.21 16.47
CA VAL A 135 2.71 4.83 15.06
C VAL A 135 3.13 3.40 14.74
N ASP A 136 4.30 2.93 15.19
CA ASP A 136 4.71 1.54 15.05
C ASP A 136 4.16 0.70 16.20
N LYS A 137 3.30 -0.26 15.91
CA LYS A 137 2.63 -1.08 16.94
C LYS A 137 3.54 -2.18 17.52
N PHE A 138 4.71 -2.39 16.93
CA PHE A 138 5.75 -3.24 17.52
C PHE A 138 6.59 -2.49 18.56
N TYR A 139 6.63 -1.15 18.49
CA TYR A 139 7.50 -0.37 19.35
C TYR A 139 7.01 -0.33 20.80
N ASN A 140 7.82 -0.91 21.71
CA ASN A 140 7.53 -1.00 23.16
C ASN A 140 6.17 -1.68 23.48
N THR A 141 5.82 -2.74 22.72
CA THR A 141 4.63 -3.56 22.96
C THR A 141 4.95 -5.04 22.89
N GLU A 142 4.01 -5.88 23.33
CA GLU A 142 4.09 -7.33 23.23
C GLU A 142 3.63 -7.87 21.84
N LEU A 143 3.38 -7.01 20.84
CA LEU A 143 2.78 -7.44 19.56
C LEU A 143 3.58 -8.56 18.89
N GLU A 144 4.90 -8.42 18.79
CA GLU A 144 5.74 -9.46 18.17
C GLU A 144 5.63 -10.78 18.93
N LYS A 145 5.72 -10.76 20.25
CA LYS A 145 5.57 -11.94 21.11
C LYS A 145 4.22 -12.61 20.91
N ILE A 146 3.12 -11.83 20.95
CA ILE A 146 1.75 -12.33 20.70
C ILE A 146 1.66 -13.06 19.37
N LEU A 147 2.24 -12.49 18.30
CA LEU A 147 2.20 -13.08 16.97
C LEU A 147 3.06 -14.37 16.90
N ARG A 148 4.29 -14.33 17.44
CA ARG A 148 5.21 -15.48 17.42
C ARG A 148 4.68 -16.66 18.22
N GLU A 149 4.15 -16.44 19.41
CA GLU A 149 3.58 -17.49 20.27
C GLU A 149 2.39 -18.22 19.61
N LYS A 150 1.67 -17.53 18.71
CA LYS A 150 0.59 -18.10 17.90
C LYS A 150 1.05 -18.72 16.58
N GLY A 151 2.35 -18.74 16.29
CA GLY A 151 2.87 -19.26 15.02
C GLY A 151 2.54 -18.41 13.80
N ILE A 152 2.23 -17.13 13.98
CA ILE A 152 1.84 -16.23 12.88
C ILE A 152 3.06 -15.91 12.01
N THR A 153 2.90 -16.07 10.72
CA THR A 153 3.89 -15.72 9.69
C THR A 153 3.40 -14.61 8.75
N THR A 154 2.08 -14.40 8.69
CA THR A 154 1.43 -13.42 7.81
C THR A 154 0.56 -12.47 8.63
N VAL A 155 0.65 -11.17 8.33
CA VAL A 155 -0.20 -10.16 8.95
C VAL A 155 -1.00 -9.41 7.88
N VAL A 156 -2.31 -9.30 8.07
CA VAL A 156 -3.18 -8.41 7.32
C VAL A 156 -3.36 -7.14 8.12
N ILE A 157 -2.98 -5.98 7.58
CA ILE A 157 -2.93 -4.71 8.32
C ILE A 157 -3.91 -3.71 7.73
N VAL A 158 -4.77 -3.16 8.58
CA VAL A 158 -5.73 -2.10 8.24
C VAL A 158 -5.77 -1.02 9.32
N GLY A 159 -6.41 0.09 9.01
CA GLY A 159 -6.65 1.14 10.02
C GLY A 159 -6.28 2.54 9.59
N THR A 160 -5.99 3.38 10.57
CA THR A 160 -5.71 4.81 10.38
C THR A 160 -4.60 5.30 11.33
N THR A 161 -3.65 6.18 10.87
CA THR A 161 -3.59 6.71 9.51
C THR A 161 -2.72 5.85 8.62
N ALA A 162 -2.99 5.89 7.32
CA ALA A 162 -2.23 5.14 6.32
C ALA A 162 -0.72 5.40 6.45
N GLU A 163 -0.30 6.67 6.44
CA GLU A 163 1.09 7.13 6.54
C GLU A 163 1.68 7.01 7.95
N GLY A 164 0.85 6.81 8.95
CA GLY A 164 1.23 6.63 10.36
C GLY A 164 1.18 5.15 10.77
N ALA A 165 0.09 4.76 11.45
CA ALA A 165 -0.04 3.44 12.05
C ALA A 165 0.12 2.31 11.02
N VAL A 166 -0.53 2.41 9.85
CA VAL A 166 -0.44 1.36 8.82
C VAL A 166 0.96 1.25 8.26
N LEU A 167 1.54 2.36 7.76
CA LEU A 167 2.86 2.36 7.15
C LEU A 167 3.95 1.87 8.11
N HIS A 168 4.00 2.44 9.32
CA HIS A 168 5.05 2.11 10.28
C HIS A 168 4.92 0.68 10.81
N THR A 169 3.69 0.22 11.10
CA THR A 169 3.49 -1.17 11.54
C THR A 169 3.77 -2.18 10.42
N ALA A 170 3.36 -1.88 9.18
CA ALA A 170 3.66 -2.72 8.02
C ALA A 170 5.16 -2.81 7.76
N THR A 171 5.89 -1.69 7.88
CA THR A 171 7.35 -1.66 7.79
C THR A 171 7.98 -2.47 8.92
N GLY A 172 7.54 -2.25 10.16
CA GLY A 172 8.00 -2.99 11.32
C GLY A 172 7.79 -4.50 11.20
N ALA A 173 6.63 -4.92 10.71
CA ALA A 173 6.32 -6.33 10.43
C ALA A 173 7.23 -6.91 9.34
N SER A 174 7.39 -6.20 8.22
CA SER A 174 8.23 -6.62 7.10
C SER A 174 9.70 -6.80 7.53
N MET A 175 10.23 -5.86 8.31
CA MET A 175 11.61 -5.94 8.83
C MET A 175 11.82 -7.08 9.83
N ARG A 176 10.75 -7.59 10.45
CA ARG A 176 10.73 -8.77 11.32
C ARG A 176 10.48 -10.09 10.57
N GLY A 177 10.39 -10.02 9.23
CA GLY A 177 10.22 -11.20 8.38
C GLY A 177 8.77 -11.69 8.25
N PHE A 178 7.78 -10.95 8.72
CA PHE A 178 6.38 -11.27 8.43
C PHE A 178 6.06 -10.98 6.96
N ARG A 179 5.23 -11.82 6.36
CA ARG A 179 4.52 -11.49 5.12
C ARG A 179 3.43 -10.47 5.47
N VAL A 180 3.42 -9.35 4.75
CA VAL A 180 2.52 -8.22 5.03
C VAL A 180 1.49 -8.10 3.90
N ILE A 181 0.22 -8.10 4.25
CA ILE A 181 -0.90 -7.91 3.34
C ILE A 181 -1.62 -6.63 3.75
N VAL A 182 -1.78 -5.69 2.83
CA VAL A 182 -2.49 -4.44 3.12
C VAL A 182 -3.64 -4.26 2.12
N PRO A 183 -4.89 -4.47 2.56
CA PRO A 183 -6.07 -4.10 1.79
C PRO A 183 -6.17 -2.58 1.69
N VAL A 184 -6.02 -2.02 0.49
CA VAL A 184 -6.04 -0.56 0.28
C VAL A 184 -7.39 0.08 0.61
N ASP A 185 -8.46 -0.70 0.60
CA ASP A 185 -9.80 -0.27 1.01
C ASP A 185 -10.08 -0.44 2.52
N GLY A 186 -9.07 -0.90 3.27
CA GLY A 186 -9.04 -0.98 4.74
C GLY A 186 -8.10 0.02 5.41
N MET A 187 -7.35 0.83 4.65
CA MET A 187 -6.52 1.89 5.20
C MET A 187 -7.09 3.27 4.84
N SER A 188 -6.84 4.26 5.68
CA SER A 188 -7.33 5.62 5.46
C SER A 188 -6.40 6.67 6.07
N ALA A 189 -6.44 7.87 5.49
CA ALA A 189 -5.73 9.04 5.99
C ALA A 189 -6.63 10.28 5.99
N GLY A 190 -6.10 11.41 6.45
CA GLY A 190 -6.75 12.71 6.33
C GLY A 190 -6.63 13.28 4.92
N ASP A 191 -5.65 12.82 4.13
CA ASP A 191 -5.34 13.29 2.79
C ASP A 191 -5.10 12.10 1.84
N LEU A 192 -5.54 12.23 0.58
CA LEU A 192 -5.37 11.18 -0.43
C LEU A 192 -3.90 10.94 -0.81
N TYR A 193 -3.08 11.98 -0.75
CA TYR A 193 -1.65 11.83 -1.03
C TYR A 193 -0.97 10.92 0.01
N ALA A 194 -1.38 11.01 1.28
CA ALA A 194 -0.86 10.15 2.34
C ALA A 194 -1.21 8.67 2.09
N GLU A 195 -2.44 8.37 1.62
CA GLU A 195 -2.80 7.01 1.20
C GLU A 195 -2.01 6.55 -0.02
N GLN A 196 -1.86 7.42 -1.04
CA GLN A 196 -1.08 7.14 -2.25
C GLN A 196 0.39 6.89 -1.92
N TYR A 197 1.01 7.78 -1.11
CA TYR A 197 2.38 7.63 -0.66
C TYR A 197 2.59 6.31 0.08
N THR A 198 1.69 5.97 1.00
CA THR A 198 1.75 4.71 1.76
C THR A 198 1.72 3.50 0.82
N ALA A 199 0.78 3.47 -0.13
CA ALA A 199 0.68 2.38 -1.09
C ALA A 199 1.96 2.26 -1.95
N TRP A 200 2.46 3.37 -2.45
CA TRP A 200 3.70 3.41 -3.22
C TRP A 200 4.91 2.95 -2.38
N HIS A 201 5.07 3.51 -1.18
CA HIS A 201 6.19 3.19 -0.28
C HIS A 201 6.24 1.68 0.00
N LEU A 202 5.13 1.09 0.38
CA LEU A 202 5.06 -0.31 0.76
C LEU A 202 5.54 -1.26 -0.34
N LEU A 203 5.33 -0.92 -1.62
CA LEU A 203 5.76 -1.73 -2.75
C LEU A 203 7.12 -1.35 -3.34
N ASN A 204 7.69 -0.18 -3.01
CA ASN A 204 8.90 0.31 -3.66
C ASN A 204 10.07 0.50 -2.70
N ALA A 205 9.82 0.80 -1.42
CA ALA A 205 10.88 1.11 -0.49
C ALA A 205 11.70 -0.12 -0.08
N PRO A 206 13.01 0.04 0.18
CA PRO A 206 13.82 -0.98 0.84
C PRO A 206 13.19 -1.36 2.20
N GLY A 207 13.24 -2.66 2.53
CA GLY A 207 12.67 -3.17 3.78
C GLY A 207 11.19 -3.58 3.72
N THR A 208 10.41 -3.07 2.76
CA THR A 208 8.98 -3.42 2.62
C THR A 208 8.66 -4.18 1.35
N ARG A 209 9.20 -3.76 0.20
CA ARG A 209 8.81 -4.22 -1.14
C ARG A 209 8.86 -5.73 -1.38
N ARG A 210 9.69 -6.47 -0.63
CA ARG A 210 9.85 -7.93 -0.81
C ARG A 210 8.81 -8.73 -0.05
N ASN A 211 8.28 -8.17 1.03
CA ASN A 211 7.40 -8.89 1.95
C ASN A 211 5.98 -8.36 1.93
N THR A 212 5.72 -7.23 1.22
CA THR A 212 4.40 -6.60 1.21
C THR A 212 3.64 -6.88 -0.08
N THR A 213 2.36 -7.16 0.06
CA THR A 213 1.39 -7.27 -1.04
C THR A 213 0.23 -6.31 -0.76
N LEU A 214 -0.10 -5.47 -1.74
CA LEU A 214 -1.33 -4.69 -1.70
C LEU A 214 -2.46 -5.46 -2.37
N THR A 215 -3.65 -5.36 -1.79
CA THR A 215 -4.85 -6.08 -2.23
C THR A 215 -6.12 -5.28 -1.91
N ARG A 216 -7.29 -5.91 -2.02
CA ARG A 216 -8.58 -5.43 -1.52
C ARG A 216 -9.25 -6.56 -0.74
N PHE A 217 -10.21 -6.23 0.11
CA PHE A 217 -10.88 -7.24 0.91
C PHE A 217 -11.58 -8.34 0.09
N ASP A 218 -12.13 -7.98 -1.08
CA ASP A 218 -12.77 -8.91 -2.01
C ASP A 218 -11.80 -9.83 -2.76
N MET A 219 -10.50 -9.51 -2.73
CA MET A 219 -9.43 -10.29 -3.34
C MET A 219 -8.69 -11.20 -2.33
N ILE A 220 -9.14 -11.25 -1.06
CA ILE A 220 -8.56 -12.12 -0.02
C ILE A 220 -9.46 -13.35 0.16
N GLY A 221 -8.88 -14.54 -0.06
CA GLY A 221 -9.47 -15.85 0.27
C GLY A 221 -8.76 -16.52 1.45
N PHE A 222 -9.47 -17.41 2.14
CA PHE A 222 -8.94 -18.32 3.17
C PHE A 222 -8.97 -19.75 2.67
#